data_c8154de57a3475dd690e897b3b845ae6
#
_entry.id   c8154de57a3475dd690e897b3b845ae6
#
_cell.length_a   1.000
_cell.length_b   1.000
_cell.length_c   1.000
_cell.angle_alpha   90.00
_cell.angle_beta   90.00
_cell.angle_gamma   90.00
#
_symmetry.space_group_name_H-M   'P 1'
#
loop_
_entity.id
_entity.type
_entity.pdbx_description
1 polymer ?
#
loop_
_entity_poly.entity_id
_entity_poly.type
_entity_poly.pdbx_seq_one_letter_code
_entity_poly.pdbx_strand_id
1 'polypeptide(L)'
;EMCIRDRGYSGVRPKLATLLLKMINKGILPIIPRQGSVGASGDLAPLSHIGCALIGEGTVYFQDRIMPSMKALKEANLKPIELEAKEGLSLINGTQVSTAIGVKALYKACKLLRTADIISALSVEASLSTRAVFKPAIHRLKKHKGQTVSAKNIYSILKQSMIVQSHENCDKIQDPYCMRCIPHIHGASWDMFANSEKIINNEINSVSDNPLIFRNEEVLSSGHFHAEPVAQALDALSIAISEIGAISERRIHHFMKGADDRLPCFGAIDG
;
A
#
# COMPACT_ATOMS: atom_id res chain seq x y z
N GLU A 1 14.01 7.21 6.40
CA GLU A 1 14.60 8.47 6.93
C GLU A 1 16.13 8.60 6.72
N MET A 2 16.88 7.54 6.52
CA MET A 2 18.36 7.60 6.39
C MET A 2 18.90 7.81 4.98
N CYS A 3 18.08 7.68 3.93
CA CYS A 3 18.65 7.32 2.63
C CYS A 3 19.08 8.49 1.73
N ILE A 4 18.40 9.62 1.76
CA ILE A 4 18.74 10.75 0.87
C ILE A 4 19.88 11.57 1.47
N ARG A 5 19.86 11.80 2.77
CA ARG A 5 20.86 12.61 3.49
C ARG A 5 22.26 11.96 3.54
N ASP A 6 22.30 10.65 3.72
CA ASP A 6 23.55 9.95 4.01
C ASP A 6 24.29 9.49 2.74
N ARG A 7 23.61 9.40 1.60
CA ARG A 7 24.23 8.96 0.32
C ARG A 7 24.85 10.09 -0.50
N GLY A 8 24.37 11.32 -0.35
CA GLY A 8 25.03 12.51 -0.86
C GLY A 8 25.17 12.65 -2.38
N TYR A 9 24.34 11.93 -3.17
CA TYR A 9 24.45 11.95 -4.64
C TYR A 9 23.66 13.08 -5.33
N SER A 10 22.85 13.82 -4.60
CA SER A 10 22.00 14.88 -5.19
C SER A 10 22.71 16.22 -5.36
N GLY A 11 23.86 16.41 -4.75
CA GLY A 11 24.61 17.67 -4.81
C GLY A 11 23.88 18.86 -4.19
N VAL A 12 23.05 18.62 -3.16
CA VAL A 12 22.34 19.67 -2.42
C VAL A 12 23.03 20.02 -1.13
N ARG A 13 22.92 21.27 -0.71
CA ARG A 13 23.45 21.69 0.58
C ARG A 13 22.67 21.06 1.74
N PRO A 14 23.33 20.64 2.83
CA PRO A 14 22.65 20.10 4.02
C PRO A 14 21.58 21.03 4.61
N LYS A 15 21.72 22.34 4.39
CA LYS A 15 20.78 23.38 4.81
C LYS A 15 19.36 23.12 4.25
N LEU A 16 19.25 22.64 3.00
CA LEU A 16 17.96 22.33 2.36
C LEU A 16 17.26 21.17 3.07
N ALA A 17 17.95 20.06 3.27
CA ALA A 17 17.41 18.90 4.00
C ALA A 17 17.05 19.26 5.45
N THR A 18 17.88 20.09 6.10
CA THR A 18 17.62 20.59 7.45
C THR A 18 16.35 21.44 7.53
N LEU A 19 16.11 22.31 6.56
CA LEU A 19 14.88 23.11 6.53
C LEU A 19 13.65 22.23 6.34
N LEU A 20 13.71 21.26 5.42
CA LEU A 20 12.61 20.31 5.20
C LEU A 20 12.27 19.54 6.50
N LEU A 21 13.28 19.03 7.20
CA LEU A 21 13.09 18.35 8.50
C LEU A 21 12.47 19.29 9.55
N LYS A 22 12.91 20.55 9.61
CA LYS A 22 12.34 21.54 10.53
C LYS A 22 10.88 21.85 10.21
N MET A 23 10.50 21.96 8.93
CA MET A 23 9.11 22.14 8.52
C MET A 23 8.25 20.95 8.97
N ILE A 24 8.68 19.73 8.70
CA ILE A 24 7.99 18.51 9.14
C ILE A 24 7.80 18.50 10.67
N ASN A 25 8.87 18.74 11.42
CA ASN A 25 8.84 18.70 12.89
C ASN A 25 7.94 19.80 13.50
N LYS A 26 7.73 20.88 12.78
CA LYS A 26 6.83 21.98 13.20
C LYS A 26 5.41 21.82 12.63
N GLY A 27 5.14 20.77 11.88
CA GLY A 27 3.81 20.53 11.30
C GLY A 27 3.46 21.48 10.15
N ILE A 28 4.46 22.05 9.47
CA ILE A 28 4.26 22.86 8.26
C ILE A 28 4.21 21.90 7.08
N LEU A 29 3.01 21.65 6.55
CA LEU A 29 2.78 20.66 5.49
C LEU A 29 2.37 21.36 4.20
N PRO A 30 3.14 21.23 3.11
CA PRO A 30 2.75 21.79 1.81
C PRO A 30 1.42 21.20 1.33
N ILE A 31 0.57 22.05 0.75
CA ILE A 31 -0.65 21.60 0.08
C ILE A 31 -0.27 21.11 -1.31
N ILE A 32 -0.46 19.82 -1.53
CA ILE A 32 -0.11 19.14 -2.78
C ILE A 32 -1.40 18.65 -3.44
N PRO A 33 -1.69 18.99 -4.69
CA PRO A 33 -2.80 18.43 -5.46
C PRO A 33 -2.72 16.91 -5.51
N ARG A 34 -3.86 16.24 -5.40
CA ARG A 34 -3.95 14.79 -5.38
C ARG A 34 -3.51 14.13 -6.71
N GLN A 35 -3.64 14.86 -7.81
CA GLN A 35 -3.27 14.43 -9.15
C GLN A 35 -2.27 15.44 -9.73
N GLY A 36 -1.36 14.95 -10.60
CA GLY A 36 -0.39 15.82 -11.25
C GLY A 36 0.91 15.14 -11.65
N SER A 37 1.29 14.02 -11.03
CA SER A 37 2.45 13.24 -11.49
C SER A 37 2.07 12.34 -12.67
N VAL A 38 2.99 12.23 -13.64
CA VAL A 38 2.93 11.23 -14.71
C VAL A 38 4.04 10.17 -14.57
N GLY A 39 4.91 10.30 -13.57
CA GLY A 39 5.95 9.33 -13.20
C GLY A 39 7.09 9.13 -14.19
N ALA A 40 7.01 9.68 -15.40
CA ALA A 40 7.99 9.44 -16.47
C ALA A 40 9.30 10.22 -16.28
N SER A 41 9.22 11.42 -15.70
CA SER A 41 10.39 12.24 -15.33
C SER A 41 10.42 12.52 -13.82
N GLY A 42 9.90 11.59 -13.05
CA GLY A 42 9.63 11.76 -11.64
C GLY A 42 8.33 12.53 -11.36
N ASP A 43 8.10 12.81 -10.09
CA ASP A 43 6.89 13.44 -9.57
C ASP A 43 6.99 14.98 -9.62
N LEU A 44 7.38 15.55 -10.77
CA LEU A 44 7.76 16.96 -10.93
C LEU A 44 6.73 17.94 -10.34
N ALA A 45 5.47 17.86 -10.79
CA ALA A 45 4.42 18.78 -10.37
C ALA A 45 4.13 18.68 -8.86
N PRO A 46 3.83 17.51 -8.27
CA PRO A 46 3.58 17.43 -6.84
C PRO A 46 4.81 17.78 -5.98
N LEU A 47 6.03 17.41 -6.41
CA LEU A 47 7.25 17.76 -5.69
C LEU A 47 7.56 19.26 -5.76
N SER A 48 7.15 19.96 -6.84
CA SER A 48 7.34 21.41 -6.95
C SER A 48 6.58 22.16 -5.84
N HIS A 49 5.43 21.66 -5.38
CA HIS A 49 4.72 22.27 -4.24
C HIS A 49 5.54 22.19 -2.94
N ILE A 50 6.33 21.13 -2.76
CA ILE A 50 7.27 21.02 -1.63
C ILE A 50 8.42 22.03 -1.81
N GLY A 51 8.99 22.10 -3.01
CA GLY A 51 10.04 23.06 -3.35
C GLY A 51 9.59 24.50 -3.14
N CYS A 52 8.42 24.86 -3.64
CA CYS A 52 7.84 26.20 -3.44
C CYS A 52 7.68 26.52 -1.95
N ALA A 53 7.20 25.58 -1.15
CA ALA A 53 7.06 25.83 0.28
C ALA A 53 8.39 26.10 0.99
N LEU A 54 9.48 25.47 0.57
CA LEU A 54 10.83 25.70 1.11
C LEU A 54 11.38 27.10 0.80
N ILE A 55 11.01 27.67 -0.36
CA ILE A 55 11.41 29.04 -0.75
C ILE A 55 10.43 30.10 -0.26
N GLY A 56 9.37 29.70 0.46
CA GLY A 56 8.37 30.64 0.99
C GLY A 56 7.18 30.91 0.08
N GLU A 57 7.10 30.21 -1.05
CA GLU A 57 6.02 30.33 -2.02
C GLU A 57 4.93 29.27 -1.79
N GLY A 58 3.78 29.45 -2.45
CA GLY A 58 2.65 28.52 -2.37
C GLY A 58 1.94 28.53 -1.02
N THR A 59 1.16 27.47 -0.77
CA THR A 59 0.30 27.34 0.42
C THR A 59 0.66 26.09 1.22
N VAL A 60 0.51 26.23 2.55
CA VAL A 60 0.78 25.14 3.50
C VAL A 60 -0.38 25.02 4.50
N TYR A 61 -0.51 23.84 5.06
CA TYR A 61 -1.31 23.59 6.25
C TYR A 61 -0.41 23.77 7.48
N PHE A 62 -0.80 24.64 8.39
CA PHE A 62 -0.06 24.92 9.61
C PHE A 62 -1.02 25.41 10.70
N GLN A 63 -0.95 24.85 11.92
CA GLN A 63 -1.82 25.19 13.05
C GLN A 63 -3.32 25.19 12.69
N ASP A 64 -3.78 24.08 12.09
CA ASP A 64 -5.17 23.85 11.68
C ASP A 64 -5.71 24.88 10.63
N ARG A 65 -4.83 25.56 9.92
CA ARG A 65 -5.19 26.57 8.89
C ARG A 65 -4.37 26.39 7.63
N ILE A 66 -4.98 26.72 6.51
CA ILE A 66 -4.28 26.88 5.23
C ILE A 66 -3.84 28.33 5.10
N MET A 67 -2.56 28.53 4.84
CA MET A 67 -1.99 29.88 4.73
C MET A 67 -0.81 29.92 3.76
N PRO A 68 -0.37 31.11 3.31
CA PRO A 68 0.86 31.28 2.53
C PRO A 68 2.08 30.73 3.26
N SER A 69 2.95 30.03 2.55
CA SER A 69 4.14 29.37 3.14
C SER A 69 5.06 30.38 3.85
N MET A 70 5.30 31.54 3.26
CA MET A 70 6.12 32.59 3.88
C MET A 70 5.61 32.99 5.26
N LYS A 71 4.28 33.08 5.42
CA LYS A 71 3.67 33.43 6.71
C LYS A 71 3.88 32.32 7.73
N ALA A 72 3.65 31.07 7.35
CA ALA A 72 3.86 29.90 8.24
C ALA A 72 5.32 29.77 8.67
N LEU A 73 6.27 29.94 7.74
CA LEU A 73 7.70 29.93 8.05
C LEU A 73 8.07 31.01 9.06
N LYS A 74 7.57 32.23 8.86
CA LYS A 74 7.79 33.36 9.79
C LYS A 74 7.22 33.08 11.18
N GLU A 75 5.98 32.63 11.27
CA GLU A 75 5.33 32.26 12.55
C GLU A 75 6.07 31.13 13.27
N ALA A 76 6.68 30.21 12.52
CA ALA A 76 7.48 29.11 13.04
C ALA A 76 8.95 29.46 13.33
N ASN A 77 9.36 30.74 13.16
CA ASN A 77 10.75 31.17 13.25
C ASN A 77 11.71 30.39 12.34
N LEU A 78 11.27 30.09 11.11
CA LEU A 78 12.07 29.52 10.04
C LEU A 78 12.29 30.56 8.94
N LYS A 79 13.45 30.49 8.30
CA LYS A 79 13.75 31.33 7.14
C LYS A 79 13.61 30.49 5.87
N PRO A 80 12.96 31.01 4.82
CA PRO A 80 12.96 30.36 3.52
C PRO A 80 14.39 30.18 3.01
N ILE A 81 14.59 29.22 2.12
CA ILE A 81 15.88 28.98 1.48
C ILE A 81 15.91 29.64 0.09
N GLU A 82 17.02 30.25 -0.24
CA GLU A 82 17.36 30.60 -1.60
C GLU A 82 18.05 29.39 -2.24
N LEU A 83 17.51 28.90 -3.37
CA LEU A 83 18.05 27.71 -4.05
C LEU A 83 19.31 28.08 -4.82
N GLU A 84 20.30 27.22 -4.71
CA GLU A 84 21.52 27.26 -5.53
C GLU A 84 21.46 26.28 -6.70
N ALA A 85 22.51 26.25 -7.51
CA ALA A 85 22.61 25.39 -8.68
C ALA A 85 22.26 23.94 -8.34
N LYS A 86 21.46 23.30 -9.19
CA LYS A 86 20.89 21.95 -9.09
C LYS A 86 19.82 21.73 -7.99
N GLU A 87 19.78 22.51 -6.92
CA GLU A 87 18.86 22.24 -5.77
C GLU A 87 17.39 22.22 -6.18
N GLY A 88 16.97 23.08 -7.10
CA GLY A 88 15.62 23.06 -7.64
C GLY A 88 15.28 21.74 -8.33
N LEU A 89 16.14 21.25 -9.20
CA LEU A 89 15.95 19.99 -9.88
C LEU A 89 15.97 18.80 -8.90
N SER A 90 16.89 18.81 -7.93
CA SER A 90 16.98 17.76 -6.92
C SER A 90 15.74 17.64 -6.03
N LEU A 91 15.00 18.73 -5.86
CA LEU A 91 13.74 18.73 -5.11
C LEU A 91 12.58 18.09 -5.88
N ILE A 92 12.61 18.10 -7.22
CA ILE A 92 11.44 17.74 -8.02
C ILE A 92 11.65 16.49 -8.89
N ASN A 93 12.89 16.11 -9.18
CA ASN A 93 13.21 15.04 -10.13
C ASN A 93 13.42 13.70 -9.42
N GLY A 94 12.35 13.15 -8.87
CA GLY A 94 12.37 11.87 -8.18
C GLY A 94 10.97 11.27 -7.98
N THR A 95 10.91 10.13 -7.31
CA THR A 95 9.73 9.26 -7.20
C THR A 95 9.03 9.34 -5.85
N GLN A 96 9.33 10.35 -5.03
CA GLN A 96 8.96 10.41 -3.62
C GLN A 96 7.45 10.45 -3.38
N VAL A 97 6.69 11.17 -4.22
CA VAL A 97 5.23 11.29 -4.04
C VAL A 97 4.53 10.00 -4.47
N SER A 98 4.88 9.44 -5.63
CA SER A 98 4.37 8.14 -6.07
C SER A 98 4.67 7.04 -5.06
N THR A 99 5.89 7.00 -4.54
CA THR A 99 6.32 6.05 -3.51
C THR A 99 5.55 6.24 -2.21
N ALA A 100 5.34 7.48 -1.75
CA ALA A 100 4.55 7.77 -0.54
C ALA A 100 3.09 7.33 -0.67
N ILE A 101 2.48 7.53 -1.85
CA ILE A 101 1.14 7.01 -2.17
C ILE A 101 1.15 5.48 -2.14
N GLY A 102 2.20 4.86 -2.70
CA GLY A 102 2.42 3.41 -2.67
C GLY A 102 2.49 2.84 -1.26
N VAL A 103 3.24 3.47 -0.36
CA VAL A 103 3.30 3.09 1.07
C VAL A 103 1.92 3.11 1.70
N LYS A 104 1.16 4.17 1.46
CA LYS A 104 -0.22 4.28 1.99
C LYS A 104 -1.15 3.22 1.41
N ALA A 105 -1.00 2.90 0.12
CA ALA A 105 -1.75 1.84 -0.55
C ALA A 105 -1.42 0.47 0.04
N LEU A 106 -0.14 0.14 0.23
CA LEU A 106 0.32 -1.10 0.87
C LEU A 106 -0.23 -1.25 2.30
N TYR A 107 -0.18 -0.19 3.11
CA TYR A 107 -0.75 -0.24 4.46
C TYR A 107 -2.24 -0.61 4.45
N LYS A 108 -3.02 0.01 3.55
CA LYS A 108 -4.45 -0.30 3.39
C LYS A 108 -4.67 -1.70 2.86
N ALA A 109 -3.89 -2.14 1.87
CA ALA A 109 -3.96 -3.47 1.28
C ALA A 109 -3.65 -4.57 2.32
N CYS A 110 -2.63 -4.39 3.14
CA CYS A 110 -2.28 -5.32 4.23
C CYS A 110 -3.45 -5.47 5.22
N LYS A 111 -4.05 -4.35 5.64
CA LYS A 111 -5.22 -4.36 6.52
C LYS A 111 -6.41 -5.07 5.87
N LEU A 112 -6.67 -4.80 4.59
CA LEU A 112 -7.77 -5.41 3.84
C LEU A 112 -7.58 -6.93 3.70
N LEU A 113 -6.39 -7.41 3.33
CA LEU A 113 -6.09 -8.83 3.20
C LEU A 113 -6.27 -9.59 4.52
N ARG A 114 -5.79 -9.01 5.63
CA ARG A 114 -6.01 -9.59 6.96
C ARG A 114 -7.49 -9.66 7.33
N THR A 115 -8.22 -8.58 7.07
CA THR A 115 -9.67 -8.51 7.33
C THR A 115 -10.42 -9.51 6.46
N ALA A 116 -10.02 -9.68 5.20
CA ALA A 116 -10.61 -10.66 4.29
C ALA A 116 -10.47 -12.10 4.80
N ASP A 117 -9.30 -12.48 5.32
CA ASP A 117 -9.11 -13.81 5.94
C ASP A 117 -10.04 -14.01 7.16
N ILE A 118 -10.20 -12.98 8.01
CA ILE A 118 -11.10 -13.04 9.19
C ILE A 118 -12.57 -13.18 8.76
N ILE A 119 -13.02 -12.34 7.84
CA ILE A 119 -14.41 -12.40 7.32
C ILE A 119 -14.67 -13.72 6.60
N SER A 120 -13.65 -14.26 5.93
CA SER A 120 -13.77 -15.58 5.29
C SER A 120 -13.95 -16.70 6.30
N ALA A 121 -13.26 -16.66 7.45
CA ALA A 121 -13.48 -17.62 8.53
C ALA A 121 -14.92 -17.55 9.06
N LEU A 122 -15.47 -16.34 9.28
CA LEU A 122 -16.88 -16.16 9.65
C LEU A 122 -17.83 -16.71 8.58
N SER A 123 -17.50 -16.53 7.30
CA SER A 123 -18.31 -17.07 6.20
C SER A 123 -18.30 -18.61 6.17
N VAL A 124 -17.15 -19.23 6.47
CA VAL A 124 -17.02 -20.69 6.58
C VAL A 124 -17.91 -21.23 7.71
N GLU A 125 -17.93 -20.57 8.87
CA GLU A 125 -18.81 -20.95 9.96
C GLU A 125 -20.30 -20.78 9.59
N ALA A 126 -20.66 -19.60 9.09
CA ALA A 126 -22.06 -19.27 8.76
C ALA A 126 -22.64 -20.19 7.67
N SER A 127 -21.83 -20.65 6.72
CA SER A 127 -22.24 -21.60 5.67
C SER A 127 -22.14 -23.06 6.08
N LEU A 128 -21.75 -23.36 7.33
CA LEU A 128 -21.50 -24.70 7.82
C LEU A 128 -20.52 -25.48 6.91
N SER A 129 -19.47 -24.78 6.48
CA SER A 129 -18.42 -25.34 5.60
C SER A 129 -17.30 -25.98 6.40
N THR A 130 -16.55 -26.91 5.76
CA THR A 130 -15.50 -27.66 6.45
C THR A 130 -14.22 -26.87 6.65
N ARG A 131 -13.60 -27.02 7.81
CA ARG A 131 -12.23 -26.55 8.08
C ARG A 131 -11.14 -27.37 7.39
N ALA A 132 -11.46 -28.59 6.92
CA ALA A 132 -10.47 -29.52 6.42
C ALA A 132 -9.66 -28.97 5.23
N VAL A 133 -10.28 -28.15 4.39
CA VAL A 133 -9.64 -27.54 3.21
C VAL A 133 -8.53 -26.54 3.56
N PHE A 134 -8.48 -26.05 4.80
CA PHE A 134 -7.46 -25.13 5.28
C PHE A 134 -6.28 -25.82 6.00
N LYS A 135 -6.26 -27.17 6.06
CA LYS A 135 -5.18 -27.92 6.73
C LYS A 135 -3.82 -27.61 6.08
N PRO A 136 -2.77 -27.32 6.88
CA PRO A 136 -1.45 -26.95 6.37
C PRO A 136 -0.83 -28.00 5.41
N ALA A 137 -1.17 -29.28 5.57
CA ALA A 137 -0.68 -30.35 4.71
C ALA A 137 -1.03 -30.13 3.23
N ILE A 138 -2.25 -29.65 2.94
CA ILE A 138 -2.73 -29.39 1.57
C ILE A 138 -1.88 -28.28 0.93
N HIS A 139 -1.67 -27.18 1.66
CA HIS A 139 -1.05 -25.97 1.11
C HIS A 139 0.47 -26.08 0.95
N ARG A 140 1.13 -26.97 1.71
CA ARG A 140 2.56 -27.30 1.50
C ARG A 140 2.83 -27.96 0.16
N LEU A 141 1.88 -28.70 -0.38
CA LEU A 141 2.05 -29.40 -1.67
C LEU A 141 2.11 -28.45 -2.86
N LYS A 142 1.44 -27.30 -2.80
CA LYS A 142 1.39 -26.32 -3.90
C LYS A 142 2.48 -25.24 -3.83
N LYS A 143 3.19 -25.11 -2.72
CA LYS A 143 4.38 -24.28 -2.49
C LYS A 143 4.22 -22.76 -2.65
N HIS A 144 3.00 -22.21 -2.78
CA HIS A 144 2.76 -20.77 -2.75
C HIS A 144 2.72 -20.25 -1.32
N LYS A 145 3.56 -19.28 -1.01
CA LYS A 145 3.71 -18.74 0.36
C LYS A 145 2.43 -18.05 0.84
N GLY A 146 1.86 -17.19 0.04
CA GLY A 146 0.62 -16.47 0.38
C GLY A 146 -0.55 -17.43 0.61
N GLN A 147 -0.67 -18.49 -0.19
CA GLN A 147 -1.67 -19.53 0.02
C GLN A 147 -1.53 -20.20 1.39
N THR A 148 -0.30 -20.47 1.80
CA THR A 148 -0.01 -21.06 3.12
C THR A 148 -0.35 -20.06 4.24
N VAL A 149 -0.07 -18.77 4.06
CA VAL A 149 -0.39 -17.72 5.03
C VAL A 149 -1.91 -17.62 5.24
N SER A 150 -2.68 -17.44 4.17
CA SER A 150 -4.14 -17.33 4.24
C SER A 150 -4.78 -18.56 4.85
N ALA A 151 -4.37 -19.76 4.40
CA ALA A 151 -4.87 -21.01 4.97
C ALA A 151 -4.58 -21.13 6.47
N LYS A 152 -3.36 -20.79 6.91
CA LYS A 152 -2.97 -20.80 8.32
C LYS A 152 -3.81 -19.84 9.15
N ASN A 153 -4.04 -18.62 8.63
CA ASN A 153 -4.86 -17.62 9.31
C ASN A 153 -6.27 -18.16 9.57
N ILE A 154 -6.95 -18.60 8.52
CA ILE A 154 -8.34 -19.12 8.60
C ILE A 154 -8.39 -20.39 9.47
N TYR A 155 -7.48 -21.32 9.26
CA TYR A 155 -7.43 -22.55 10.06
C TYR A 155 -7.25 -22.29 11.56
N SER A 156 -6.44 -21.27 11.91
CA SER A 156 -6.19 -20.88 13.30
C SER A 156 -7.41 -20.25 13.94
N ILE A 157 -8.14 -19.40 13.21
CA ILE A 157 -9.39 -18.76 13.69
C ILE A 157 -10.45 -19.85 13.95
N LEU A 158 -10.58 -20.79 13.06
CA LEU A 158 -11.59 -21.87 13.14
C LEU A 158 -11.22 -23.02 14.10
N LYS A 159 -10.07 -22.96 14.76
CA LYS A 159 -9.52 -24.10 15.54
C LYS A 159 -10.45 -24.60 16.65
N GLN A 160 -11.16 -23.70 17.30
CA GLN A 160 -12.05 -23.99 18.44
C GLN A 160 -13.53 -23.74 18.10
N SER A 161 -13.87 -23.64 16.83
CA SER A 161 -15.25 -23.42 16.41
C SER A 161 -16.12 -24.63 16.67
N MET A 162 -17.08 -24.49 17.57
CA MET A 162 -18.11 -25.50 17.84
C MET A 162 -19.05 -25.68 16.63
N ILE A 163 -19.27 -24.62 15.85
CA ILE A 163 -20.09 -24.66 14.63
C ILE A 163 -19.42 -25.57 13.60
N VAL A 164 -18.12 -25.43 13.39
CA VAL A 164 -17.37 -26.30 12.47
C VAL A 164 -17.36 -27.75 12.96
N GLN A 165 -17.20 -27.96 14.26
CA GLN A 165 -17.21 -29.30 14.85
C GLN A 165 -18.57 -30.03 14.68
N SER A 166 -19.67 -29.29 14.78
CA SER A 166 -21.04 -29.87 14.63
C SER A 166 -21.29 -30.45 13.22
N HIS A 167 -20.42 -30.15 12.25
CA HIS A 167 -20.56 -30.53 10.85
C HIS A 167 -19.46 -31.46 10.32
N GLU A 168 -18.61 -31.99 11.19
CA GLU A 168 -17.50 -32.88 10.76
C GLU A 168 -17.96 -34.13 10.05
N ASN A 169 -19.18 -34.60 10.30
CA ASN A 169 -19.76 -35.83 9.72
C ASN A 169 -21.05 -35.55 8.89
N CYS A 170 -21.11 -34.41 8.20
CA CYS A 170 -22.25 -34.12 7.36
C CYS A 170 -22.16 -34.79 5.98
N ASP A 171 -23.32 -35.02 5.34
CA ASP A 171 -23.42 -35.67 4.02
C ASP A 171 -22.90 -34.85 2.84
N LYS A 172 -22.40 -33.63 3.08
CA LYS A 172 -21.90 -32.75 2.06
C LYS A 172 -20.56 -33.21 1.51
N ILE A 173 -20.51 -33.56 0.24
CA ILE A 173 -19.30 -34.07 -0.42
C ILE A 173 -18.20 -33.02 -0.45
N GLN A 174 -18.53 -31.76 -0.77
CA GLN A 174 -17.58 -30.63 -0.83
C GLN A 174 -18.28 -29.27 -0.75
N ASP A 175 -17.55 -28.28 -0.24
CA ASP A 175 -17.99 -26.91 -0.20
C ASP A 175 -17.88 -26.24 -1.58
N PRO A 176 -18.64 -25.15 -1.85
CA PRO A 176 -18.50 -24.39 -3.07
C PRO A 176 -17.12 -23.70 -3.18
N TYR A 177 -16.72 -23.37 -4.40
CA TYR A 177 -15.41 -22.78 -4.66
C TYR A 177 -15.16 -21.50 -3.85
N CYS A 178 -16.18 -20.66 -3.66
CA CYS A 178 -16.08 -19.43 -2.89
C CYS A 178 -15.71 -19.63 -1.41
N MET A 179 -15.84 -20.86 -0.89
CA MET A 179 -15.40 -21.26 0.45
C MET A 179 -14.07 -22.03 0.40
N ARG A 180 -13.97 -23.11 -0.36
CA ARG A 180 -12.77 -23.97 -0.36
C ARG A 180 -11.58 -23.42 -1.12
N CYS A 181 -11.77 -22.47 -2.06
CA CYS A 181 -10.68 -21.86 -2.81
C CYS A 181 -10.17 -20.54 -2.21
N ILE A 182 -10.69 -20.11 -1.05
CA ILE A 182 -10.25 -18.89 -0.37
C ILE A 182 -8.73 -18.82 -0.27
N PRO A 183 -7.99 -19.82 0.24
CA PRO A 183 -6.54 -19.71 0.39
C PRO A 183 -5.80 -19.58 -0.95
N HIS A 184 -6.37 -20.08 -2.03
CA HIS A 184 -5.75 -20.02 -3.35
C HIS A 184 -5.85 -18.60 -3.93
N ILE A 185 -7.00 -17.94 -3.77
CA ILE A 185 -7.24 -16.59 -4.28
C ILE A 185 -6.62 -15.55 -3.36
N HIS A 186 -6.93 -15.59 -2.07
CA HIS A 186 -6.30 -14.69 -1.09
C HIS A 186 -4.78 -14.84 -1.07
N GLY A 187 -4.29 -16.09 -1.21
CA GLY A 187 -2.87 -16.37 -1.26
C GLY A 187 -2.16 -15.77 -2.45
N ALA A 188 -2.76 -15.79 -3.63
CA ALA A 188 -2.22 -15.10 -4.79
C ALA A 188 -2.11 -13.59 -4.54
N SER A 189 -3.14 -12.99 -3.92
CA SER A 189 -3.12 -11.58 -3.52
C SER A 189 -2.07 -11.29 -2.45
N TRP A 190 -1.83 -12.19 -1.49
CA TRP A 190 -0.74 -12.08 -0.51
C TRP A 190 0.64 -12.13 -1.14
N ASP A 191 0.87 -13.01 -2.13
CA ASP A 191 2.15 -13.11 -2.85
C ASP A 191 2.40 -11.84 -3.68
N MET A 192 1.37 -11.30 -4.34
CA MET A 192 1.47 -10.02 -5.06
C MET A 192 1.72 -8.85 -4.12
N PHE A 193 1.03 -8.79 -2.98
CA PHE A 193 1.28 -7.80 -1.93
C PHE A 193 2.74 -7.83 -1.48
N ALA A 194 3.28 -9.00 -1.16
CA ALA A 194 4.66 -9.15 -0.71
C ALA A 194 5.69 -8.70 -1.78
N ASN A 195 5.41 -8.95 -3.06
CA ASN A 195 6.24 -8.46 -4.15
C ASN A 195 6.20 -6.94 -4.27
N SER A 196 5.00 -6.35 -4.23
CA SER A 196 4.81 -4.89 -4.27
C SER A 196 5.45 -4.21 -3.07
N GLU A 197 5.31 -4.79 -1.88
CA GLU A 197 5.96 -4.30 -0.65
C GLU A 197 7.49 -4.27 -0.79
N LYS A 198 8.08 -5.33 -1.34
CA LYS A 198 9.53 -5.40 -1.60
C LYS A 198 9.99 -4.30 -2.56
N ILE A 199 9.25 -4.07 -3.65
CA ILE A 199 9.59 -3.04 -4.64
C ILE A 199 9.51 -1.65 -4.01
N ILE A 200 8.41 -1.33 -3.31
CA ILE A 200 8.24 -0.03 -2.66
C ILE A 200 9.29 0.19 -1.55
N ASN A 201 9.63 -0.84 -0.78
CA ASN A 201 10.69 -0.74 0.23
C ASN A 201 12.07 -0.47 -0.40
N ASN A 202 12.36 -1.06 -1.56
CA ASN A 202 13.58 -0.74 -2.31
C ASN A 202 13.57 0.72 -2.76
N GLU A 203 12.45 1.20 -3.31
CA GLU A 203 12.31 2.57 -3.79
C GLU A 203 12.47 3.61 -2.69
N ILE A 204 11.87 3.40 -1.51
CA ILE A 204 12.05 4.28 -0.33
C ILE A 204 13.53 4.44 0.01
N ASN A 205 14.33 3.41 -0.21
CA ASN A 205 15.75 3.36 0.13
C ASN A 205 16.67 3.66 -1.06
N SER A 206 16.12 4.04 -2.20
CA SER A 206 16.88 4.33 -3.42
C SER A 206 17.22 5.81 -3.55
N VAL A 207 18.23 6.10 -4.36
CA VAL A 207 18.50 7.44 -4.85
C VAL A 207 17.75 7.60 -6.17
N SER A 208 16.72 8.45 -6.18
CA SER A 208 15.85 8.65 -7.34
C SER A 208 16.00 10.04 -7.97
N ASP A 209 17.20 10.58 -7.95
CA ASP A 209 17.55 11.92 -8.48
C ASP A 209 18.29 11.81 -9.83
N ASN A 210 18.41 12.94 -10.53
CA ASN A 210 19.15 13.09 -11.77
C ASN A 210 19.49 14.58 -12.03
N PRO A 211 20.70 14.90 -12.52
CA PRO A 211 21.88 14.03 -12.58
C PRO A 211 22.41 13.64 -11.19
N LEU A 212 23.15 12.55 -11.12
CA LEU A 212 23.85 12.10 -9.93
C LEU A 212 25.25 12.69 -9.86
N ILE A 213 25.68 13.11 -8.67
CA ILE A 213 26.99 13.67 -8.42
C ILE A 213 27.76 12.71 -7.53
N PHE A 214 28.90 12.23 -8.02
CA PHE A 214 29.75 11.29 -7.32
C PHE A 214 30.90 12.00 -6.59
N ARG A 215 31.53 11.33 -5.63
CA ARG A 215 32.59 11.90 -4.79
C ARG A 215 33.85 12.34 -5.57
N ASN A 216 34.08 11.77 -6.75
CA ASN A 216 35.14 12.14 -7.67
C ASN A 216 34.78 13.31 -8.58
N GLU A 217 33.75 14.07 -8.24
CA GLU A 217 33.19 15.19 -9.02
C GLU A 217 32.59 14.77 -10.38
N GLU A 218 32.44 13.48 -10.61
CA GLU A 218 31.77 12.98 -11.81
C GLU A 218 30.28 13.25 -11.74
N VAL A 219 29.72 13.82 -12.82
CA VAL A 219 28.29 14.11 -12.96
C VAL A 219 27.70 13.23 -14.04
N LEU A 220 26.80 12.35 -13.66
CA LEU A 220 26.20 11.38 -14.56
C LEU A 220 24.69 11.58 -14.66
N SER A 221 24.22 11.77 -15.89
CA SER A 221 22.77 11.75 -16.18
C SER A 221 22.29 10.30 -16.30
N SER A 222 21.15 10.02 -15.67
CA SER A 222 20.54 8.70 -15.62
C SER A 222 19.01 8.78 -15.65
N GLY A 223 18.34 7.64 -15.61
CA GLY A 223 16.89 7.53 -15.53
C GLY A 223 16.34 7.23 -14.12
N HIS A 224 17.07 7.52 -13.05
CA HIS A 224 16.71 7.16 -11.67
C HIS A 224 15.40 7.81 -11.19
N PHE A 225 14.96 8.87 -11.85
CA PHE A 225 13.68 9.54 -11.61
C PHE A 225 12.47 8.75 -12.16
N HIS A 226 12.69 7.68 -12.94
CA HIS A 226 11.59 6.95 -13.59
C HIS A 226 10.86 6.04 -12.60
N ALA A 227 9.57 6.29 -12.41
CA ALA A 227 8.74 5.58 -11.43
C ALA A 227 8.17 4.24 -11.94
N GLU A 228 8.65 3.69 -13.05
CA GLU A 228 8.14 2.44 -13.64
C GLU A 228 8.06 1.27 -12.64
N PRO A 229 9.08 1.01 -11.79
CA PRO A 229 8.97 -0.06 -10.81
C PRO A 229 7.81 0.16 -9.82
N VAL A 230 7.59 1.42 -9.41
CA VAL A 230 6.48 1.80 -8.53
C VAL A 230 5.15 1.62 -9.23
N ALA A 231 5.02 2.07 -10.48
CA ALA A 231 3.81 1.96 -11.28
C ALA A 231 3.38 0.50 -11.44
N GLN A 232 4.26 -0.36 -11.91
CA GLN A 232 3.96 -1.79 -12.09
C GLN A 232 3.61 -2.50 -10.77
N ALA A 233 4.29 -2.15 -9.68
CA ALA A 233 3.98 -2.72 -8.38
C ALA A 233 2.58 -2.33 -7.90
N LEU A 234 2.14 -1.10 -8.13
CA LEU A 234 0.83 -0.60 -7.73
C LEU A 234 -0.28 -1.13 -8.62
N ASP A 235 -0.06 -1.27 -9.93
CA ASP A 235 -1.01 -1.88 -10.86
C ASP A 235 -1.22 -3.36 -10.53
N ALA A 236 -0.15 -4.11 -10.30
CA ALA A 236 -0.23 -5.50 -9.86
C ALA A 236 -0.98 -5.65 -8.52
N LEU A 237 -0.72 -4.73 -7.56
CA LEU A 237 -1.43 -4.69 -6.29
C LEU A 237 -2.92 -4.39 -6.48
N SER A 238 -3.29 -3.49 -7.38
CA SER A 238 -4.69 -3.15 -7.69
C SER A 238 -5.44 -4.37 -8.22
N ILE A 239 -4.85 -5.11 -9.17
CA ILE A 239 -5.41 -6.35 -9.70
C ILE A 239 -5.58 -7.37 -8.56
N ALA A 240 -4.56 -7.57 -7.73
CA ALA A 240 -4.61 -8.52 -6.63
C ALA A 240 -5.73 -8.21 -5.61
N ILE A 241 -5.94 -6.93 -5.31
CA ILE A 241 -7.00 -6.50 -4.39
C ILE A 241 -8.40 -6.65 -5.00
N SER A 242 -8.55 -6.48 -6.30
CA SER A 242 -9.84 -6.67 -6.97
C SER A 242 -10.33 -8.13 -6.87
N GLU A 243 -9.43 -9.11 -6.89
CA GLU A 243 -9.76 -10.53 -6.72
C GLU A 243 -10.32 -10.86 -5.32
N ILE A 244 -9.88 -10.12 -4.29
CA ILE A 244 -10.49 -10.23 -2.94
C ILE A 244 -11.96 -9.77 -2.98
N GLY A 245 -12.25 -8.73 -3.74
CA GLY A 245 -13.62 -8.27 -3.99
C GLY A 245 -14.45 -9.32 -4.74
N ALA A 246 -13.89 -9.87 -5.81
CA ALA A 246 -14.56 -10.86 -6.65
C ALA A 246 -14.95 -12.13 -5.86
N ILE A 247 -14.04 -12.72 -5.09
CA ILE A 247 -14.39 -13.88 -4.27
C ILE A 247 -15.37 -13.54 -3.13
N SER A 248 -15.28 -12.33 -2.58
CA SER A 248 -16.22 -11.87 -1.55
C SER A 248 -17.64 -11.74 -2.11
N GLU A 249 -17.78 -11.21 -3.32
CA GLU A 249 -19.06 -11.14 -4.03
C GLU A 249 -19.63 -12.54 -4.26
N ARG A 250 -18.82 -13.51 -4.67
CA ARG A 250 -19.27 -14.90 -4.83
C ARG A 250 -19.77 -15.52 -3.51
N ARG A 251 -19.18 -15.18 -2.38
CA ARG A 251 -19.68 -15.60 -1.06
C ARG A 251 -21.02 -14.96 -0.72
N ILE A 252 -21.15 -13.66 -0.96
CA ILE A 252 -22.44 -12.97 -0.78
C ILE A 252 -23.51 -13.63 -1.66
N HIS A 253 -23.20 -13.87 -2.92
CA HIS A 253 -24.13 -14.55 -3.82
C HIS A 253 -24.55 -15.95 -3.33
N HIS A 254 -23.62 -16.74 -2.79
CA HIS A 254 -23.92 -18.03 -2.18
C HIS A 254 -24.91 -17.90 -1.01
N PHE A 255 -24.71 -16.94 -0.11
CA PHE A 255 -25.66 -16.68 0.97
C PHE A 255 -27.01 -16.18 0.48
N MET A 256 -27.03 -15.31 -0.50
CA MET A 256 -28.28 -14.80 -1.12
C MET A 256 -29.12 -15.90 -1.78
N LYS A 257 -28.47 -16.97 -2.25
CA LYS A 257 -29.13 -18.19 -2.77
C LYS A 257 -29.56 -19.20 -1.71
N GLY A 258 -29.45 -18.86 -0.43
CA GLY A 258 -29.86 -19.73 0.64
C GLY A 258 -28.81 -20.68 1.19
N ALA A 259 -27.54 -20.54 0.81
CA ALA A 259 -26.41 -21.34 1.33
C ALA A 259 -26.74 -22.85 1.37
N ASP A 260 -27.01 -23.45 0.23
CA ASP A 260 -27.39 -24.86 0.07
C ASP A 260 -28.71 -25.20 0.83
N ASP A 261 -29.74 -24.37 0.66
CA ASP A 261 -31.09 -24.48 1.25
C ASP A 261 -31.15 -24.42 2.79
N ARG A 262 -30.09 -23.87 3.42
CA ARG A 262 -30.00 -23.70 4.87
C ARG A 262 -30.48 -22.35 5.38
N LEU A 263 -30.61 -21.40 4.49
CA LEU A 263 -31.07 -20.06 4.75
C LEU A 263 -32.20 -19.70 3.77
N PRO A 264 -33.14 -18.85 4.15
CA PRO A 264 -34.12 -18.33 3.21
C PRO A 264 -33.41 -17.54 2.10
N CYS A 265 -33.89 -17.65 0.86
CA CYS A 265 -33.40 -16.87 -0.26
C CYS A 265 -33.49 -15.37 0.06
N PHE A 266 -32.44 -14.62 -0.31
CA PHE A 266 -32.30 -13.18 0.01
C PHE A 266 -32.32 -12.84 1.51
N GLY A 267 -32.23 -13.85 2.41
CA GLY A 267 -32.31 -13.63 3.84
C GLY A 267 -33.68 -13.21 4.38
N ALA A 268 -34.72 -13.32 3.52
CA ALA A 268 -36.09 -13.00 3.90
C ALA A 268 -36.81 -14.27 4.44
N ILE A 269 -37.52 -14.14 5.56
CA ILE A 269 -38.28 -15.26 6.16
C ILE A 269 -39.56 -15.50 5.37
N ASP A 270 -40.13 -14.46 4.77
CA ASP A 270 -41.32 -14.48 3.93
C ASP A 270 -40.97 -13.79 2.59
N GLY A 271 -40.29 -14.52 1.68
CA GLY A 271 -39.84 -14.01 0.40
C GLY A 271 -40.90 -13.84 -0.64
#